data_050b2b95701111e1a730e9bcc057d2ad
#
_entry.id   050b2b95701111e1a730e9bcc057d2ad
#
_cell.length_a   1.000
_cell.length_b   1.000
_cell.length_c   1.000
_cell.angle_alpha   90.00
_cell.angle_beta   90.00
_cell.angle_gamma   90.00
#
_symmetry.space_group_name_H-M   'P 1'
#
loop_
_entity.id
_entity.type
_entity.pdbx_description
1 polymer ?
#
loop_
_entity_poly.entity_id
_entity_poly.type
_entity_poly.pdbx_seq_one_letter_code
_entity_poly.pdbx_strand_id
1 'polypeptide(L)'
;KIISDIRGKGGYESISVYGYTDWQGDRSYNMKLSALRAESVANYFIANGFPKYKVFLKGMGESIPETRCPGLKNEKLTECLMPDRKVVIVVNPLKSNGN
;
A
#
# COMPACT_ATOMS: atom_id res chain seq x y z
N LYS A 1 6.64 6.50 -13.52
CA LYS A 1 6.61 5.22 -14.17
C LYS A 1 5.32 4.45 -13.98
N ILE A 2 5.01 4.13 -12.74
CA ILE A 2 3.74 3.45 -12.45
C ILE A 2 2.55 4.32 -12.85
N ILE A 3 2.67 5.63 -12.68
CA ILE A 3 1.61 6.56 -13.04
C ILE A 3 1.43 6.58 -14.55
N SER A 4 2.53 6.63 -15.31
CA SER A 4 2.46 6.56 -16.77
C SER A 4 1.82 5.27 -17.24
N ASP A 5 2.19 4.16 -16.60
CA ASP A 5 1.66 2.85 -16.96
C ASP A 5 0.15 2.79 -16.75
N ILE A 6 -0.32 3.34 -15.64
CA ILE A 6 -1.77 3.36 -15.36
C ILE A 6 -2.51 4.18 -16.40
N ARG A 7 -2.01 5.37 -16.69
CA ARG A 7 -2.67 6.26 -17.67
C ARG A 7 -2.60 5.73 -19.08
N GLY A 8 -1.52 5.01 -19.39
CA GLY A 8 -1.29 4.50 -20.74
C GLY A 8 -2.11 3.29 -21.11
N LYS A 9 -2.84 2.70 -20.14
CA LYS A 9 -3.56 1.45 -20.38
C LYS A 9 -5.07 1.64 -20.51
N GLY A 10 -5.49 2.75 -21.06
CA GLY A 10 -6.89 2.94 -21.36
C GLY A 10 -7.77 3.41 -20.22
N GLY A 11 -7.15 3.82 -19.13
CA GLY A 11 -7.87 4.41 -18.03
C GLY A 11 -8.11 3.47 -16.87
N TYR A 12 -8.81 3.98 -15.88
CA TYR A 12 -9.04 3.28 -14.61
C TYR A 12 -10.29 3.85 -13.96
N GLU A 13 -10.93 3.08 -13.10
CA GLU A 13 -12.08 3.57 -12.36
C GLU A 13 -11.62 4.19 -11.04
N SER A 14 -10.73 3.52 -10.34
CA SER A 14 -10.22 4.01 -9.06
C SER A 14 -8.87 3.38 -8.77
N ILE A 15 -8.18 3.95 -7.78
CA ILE A 15 -6.93 3.43 -7.27
C ILE A 15 -7.13 3.20 -5.78
N SER A 16 -6.79 2.02 -5.31
CA SER A 16 -6.86 1.68 -3.90
C SER A 16 -5.46 1.44 -3.37
N VAL A 17 -5.13 2.07 -2.26
CA VAL A 17 -3.80 2.01 -1.65
C VAL A 17 -3.93 1.38 -0.28
N TYR A 18 -3.25 0.27 -0.07
CA TYR A 18 -3.29 -0.45 1.21
C TYR A 18 -1.90 -0.44 1.83
N GLY A 19 -1.79 0.12 3.03
CA GLY A 19 -0.54 0.15 3.75
C GLY A 19 -0.46 -0.98 4.75
N TYR A 20 0.73 -1.56 4.89
CA TYR A 20 0.97 -2.66 5.81
C TYR A 20 2.23 -2.40 6.63
N THR A 21 2.28 -2.98 7.82
CA THR A 21 3.48 -3.00 8.65
C THR A 21 3.91 -4.43 8.88
N ASP A 22 5.12 -4.63 9.40
CA ASP A 22 5.50 -5.93 9.90
C ASP A 22 4.88 -6.10 11.31
N TRP A 23 5.13 -7.25 11.94
CA TRP A 23 4.50 -7.59 13.22
C TRP A 23 5.13 -6.95 14.45
N GLN A 24 6.26 -6.26 14.28
CA GLN A 24 6.95 -5.66 15.43
C GLN A 24 6.15 -4.50 16.02
N GLY A 25 6.20 -4.38 17.33
CA GLY A 25 5.63 -3.24 18.01
C GLY A 25 4.15 -3.40 18.34
N ASP A 26 3.57 -2.30 18.77
CA ASP A 26 2.19 -2.27 19.23
C ASP A 26 1.22 -2.30 18.04
N ARG A 27 0.19 -3.12 18.15
CA ARG A 27 -0.78 -3.30 17.07
C ARG A 27 -1.53 -2.03 16.73
N SER A 28 -1.95 -1.26 17.73
CA SER A 28 -2.68 -0.03 17.43
C SER A 28 -1.78 1.02 16.81
N TYR A 29 -0.52 1.07 17.21
CA TYR A 29 0.46 1.94 16.58
C TYR A 29 0.66 1.54 15.12
N ASN A 30 0.76 0.24 14.85
CA ASN A 30 0.95 -0.27 13.50
C ASN A 30 -0.24 0.03 12.60
N MET A 31 -1.45 0.02 13.14
CA MET A 31 -2.62 0.42 12.36
C MET A 31 -2.49 1.87 11.90
N LYS A 32 -2.10 2.77 12.81
CA LYS A 32 -1.91 4.18 12.46
C LYS A 32 -0.77 4.36 11.47
N LEU A 33 0.33 3.65 11.67
CA LEU A 33 1.50 3.76 10.81
C LEU A 33 1.18 3.29 9.40
N SER A 34 0.44 2.17 9.27
CA SER A 34 0.05 1.66 7.97
C SER A 34 -0.85 2.64 7.23
N ALA A 35 -1.75 3.30 7.96
CA ALA A 35 -2.62 4.31 7.36
C ALA A 35 -1.82 5.52 6.87
N LEU A 36 -0.82 5.95 7.65
CA LEU A 36 0.03 7.07 7.26
C LEU A 36 0.85 6.74 6.01
N ARG A 37 1.34 5.52 5.92
CA ARG A 37 2.08 5.08 4.73
C ARG A 37 1.18 5.05 3.50
N ALA A 38 -0.04 4.53 3.66
CA ALA A 38 -1.00 4.53 2.56
C ALA A 38 -1.34 5.95 2.13
N GLU A 39 -1.49 6.85 3.09
CA GLU A 39 -1.80 8.25 2.81
C GLU A 39 -0.70 8.92 2.02
N SER A 40 0.56 8.67 2.37
CA SER A 40 1.69 9.25 1.63
C SER A 40 1.67 8.83 0.16
N VAL A 41 1.38 7.56 -0.11
CA VAL A 41 1.32 7.06 -1.47
C VAL A 41 0.10 7.61 -2.20
N ALA A 42 -1.05 7.65 -1.52
CA ALA A 42 -2.27 8.21 -2.12
C ALA A 42 -2.05 9.68 -2.49
N ASN A 43 -1.40 10.43 -1.62
CA ASN A 43 -1.12 11.84 -1.89
C ASN A 43 -0.18 12.02 -3.08
N TYR A 44 0.74 11.09 -3.26
CA TYR A 44 1.62 11.10 -4.43
C TYR A 44 0.82 10.98 -5.72
N PHE A 45 -0.15 10.06 -5.75
CA PHE A 45 -1.03 9.93 -6.92
C PHE A 45 -1.83 11.21 -7.15
N ILE A 46 -2.40 11.77 -6.10
CA ILE A 46 -3.21 12.99 -6.22
C ILE A 46 -2.34 14.14 -6.72
N ALA A 47 -1.12 14.29 -6.21
CA ALA A 47 -0.21 15.32 -6.65
C ALA A 47 0.19 15.17 -8.11
N ASN A 48 0.08 13.97 -8.65
CA ASN A 48 0.40 13.69 -10.04
C ASN A 48 -0.84 13.69 -10.94
N GLY A 49 -1.93 14.28 -10.48
CA GLY A 49 -3.09 14.55 -11.32
C GLY A 49 -4.22 13.54 -11.22
N PHE A 50 -4.14 12.58 -10.33
CA PHE A 50 -5.26 11.66 -10.15
C PHE A 50 -6.32 12.34 -9.27
N PRO A 51 -7.59 12.34 -9.68
CA PRO A 51 -8.63 12.99 -8.88
C PRO A 51 -8.74 12.36 -7.51
N LYS A 52 -8.83 13.22 -6.50
CA LYS A 52 -8.91 12.76 -5.11
C LYS A 52 -10.06 11.78 -4.88
N TYR A 53 -11.19 11.99 -5.53
CA TYR A 53 -12.37 11.14 -5.35
C TYR A 53 -12.22 9.75 -5.97
N LYS A 54 -11.13 9.53 -6.72
CA LYS A 54 -10.84 8.22 -7.31
C LYS A 54 -9.70 7.50 -6.60
N VAL A 55 -9.12 8.10 -5.56
CA VAL A 55 -8.00 7.52 -4.84
C VAL A 55 -8.45 7.18 -3.44
N PHE A 56 -8.44 5.90 -3.11
CA PHE A 56 -8.85 5.39 -1.81
C PHE A 56 -7.65 4.85 -1.07
N LEU A 57 -7.66 4.95 0.25
CA LEU A 57 -6.54 4.44 1.04
C LEU A 57 -7.07 3.75 2.28
N LYS A 58 -6.29 2.80 2.78
CA LYS A 58 -6.62 2.10 4.01
C LYS A 58 -5.35 1.58 4.67
N GLY A 59 -5.25 1.79 5.97
CA GLY A 59 -4.22 1.16 6.77
C GLY A 59 -4.72 -0.22 7.18
N MET A 60 -3.95 -1.24 6.84
CA MET A 60 -4.31 -2.62 7.11
C MET A 60 -3.64 -3.16 8.38
N GLY A 61 -2.68 -2.41 8.92
CA GLY A 61 -1.93 -2.86 10.06
C GLY A 61 -0.90 -3.91 9.69
N GLU A 62 -0.74 -4.91 10.55
CA GLU A 62 0.25 -5.96 10.32
C GLU A 62 -0.17 -6.85 9.16
N SER A 63 0.77 -7.09 8.24
CA SER A 63 0.53 -8.01 7.14
C SER A 63 0.61 -9.45 7.65
N ILE A 64 0.09 -10.37 6.87
CA ILE A 64 0.32 -11.79 7.12
C ILE A 64 1.81 -12.00 6.89
N PRO A 65 2.55 -12.56 7.86
CA PRO A 65 3.99 -12.72 7.71
C PRO A 65 4.37 -13.56 6.50
N GLU A 66 5.15 -12.97 5.60
CA GLU A 66 5.68 -13.67 4.44
C GLU A 66 7.10 -14.13 4.67
N THR A 67 7.73 -13.56 5.68
CA THR A 67 9.15 -13.76 5.95
C THR A 67 9.34 -14.37 7.33
N ARG A 68 10.18 -15.37 7.40
CA ARG A 68 10.55 -15.96 8.67
C ARG A 68 11.95 -15.50 9.05
N CYS A 69 12.09 -15.07 10.28
CA CYS A 69 13.35 -14.52 10.76
C CYS A 69 13.74 -15.16 12.10
N PRO A 70 13.95 -16.49 12.12
CA PRO A 70 14.22 -17.18 13.37
C PRO A 70 15.56 -16.74 13.97
N GLY A 71 15.55 -16.49 15.27
CA GLY A 71 16.76 -16.16 16.01
C GLY A 71 17.32 -14.76 15.80
N LEU A 72 16.69 -13.96 14.94
CA LEU A 72 17.15 -12.61 14.69
C LEU A 72 16.51 -11.62 15.65
N LYS A 73 17.25 -10.58 15.98
CA LYS A 73 16.79 -9.54 16.91
C LYS A 73 17.24 -8.17 16.42
N ASN A 74 16.58 -7.14 16.91
CA ASN A 74 16.95 -5.74 16.68
C ASN A 74 17.05 -5.40 15.19
N GLU A 75 18.13 -4.79 14.76
CA GLU A 75 18.29 -4.33 13.39
C GLU A 75 18.19 -5.45 12.36
N LYS A 76 18.78 -6.61 12.69
CA LYS A 76 18.76 -7.74 11.75
C LYS A 76 17.35 -8.27 11.55
N LEU A 77 16.56 -8.29 12.62
CA LEU A 77 15.16 -8.69 12.51
C LEU A 77 14.40 -7.67 11.67
N THR A 78 14.61 -6.40 11.91
CA THR A 78 13.94 -5.33 11.17
C THR A 78 14.24 -5.41 9.68
N GLU A 79 15.50 -5.65 9.33
CA GLU A 79 15.89 -5.81 7.93
C GLU A 79 15.25 -7.04 7.30
N CYS A 80 15.24 -8.14 8.05
CA CYS A 80 14.66 -9.40 7.56
C CYS A 80 13.18 -9.26 7.28
N LEU A 81 12.47 -8.48 8.08
CA LEU A 81 11.03 -8.29 7.94
C LEU A 81 10.64 -7.24 6.90
N MET A 82 11.62 -6.65 6.22
CA MET A 82 11.33 -5.59 5.24
C MET A 82 10.23 -5.97 4.24
N PRO A 83 10.20 -7.18 3.68
CA PRO A 83 9.14 -7.52 2.73
C PRO A 83 7.73 -7.44 3.30
N ASP A 84 7.59 -7.50 4.63
CA ASP A 84 6.29 -7.43 5.28
C ASP A 84 5.82 -5.98 5.49
N ARG A 85 6.74 -5.02 5.35
CA ARG A 85 6.42 -3.60 5.38
C ARG A 85 6.23 -3.14 3.95
N LYS A 86 4.99 -3.00 3.53
CA LYS A 86 4.72 -2.75 2.11
C LYS A 86 3.49 -1.86 1.92
N VAL A 87 3.39 -1.32 0.73
CA VAL A 87 2.17 -0.64 0.28
C VAL A 87 1.74 -1.38 -0.98
N VAL A 88 0.49 -1.80 -0.99
CA VAL A 88 -0.09 -2.49 -2.14
C VAL A 88 -1.00 -1.51 -2.87
N ILE A 89 -0.79 -1.38 -4.16
CA ILE A 89 -1.59 -0.49 -4.99
C ILE A 89 -2.43 -1.35 -5.93
N VAL A 90 -3.74 -1.17 -5.85
CA VAL A 90 -4.67 -1.90 -6.71
C VAL A 90 -5.31 -0.90 -7.66
N VAL A 91 -5.10 -1.09 -8.94
CA VAL A 91 -5.73 -0.27 -9.96
C VAL A 91 -7.00 -0.97 -10.39
N ASN A 92 -8.14 -0.33 -10.12
CA ASN A 92 -9.43 -0.89 -10.49
C ASN A 92 -9.77 -0.43 -11.90
N PRO A 93 -9.90 -1.34 -12.85
CA PRO A 93 -10.12 -0.96 -14.25
C PRO A 93 -11.53 -0.44 -14.48
N LEU A 94 -11.68 0.29 -15.56
CA LEU A 94 -13.01 0.72 -15.98
C LEU A 94 -13.85 -0.50 -16.29
N LYS A 95 -15.11 -0.46 -15.90
CA LYS A 95 -16.03 -1.54 -16.20
C LYS A 95 -16.40 -1.49 -17.67
N SER A 96 -16.40 -2.65 -18.30
CA SER A 96 -16.88 -2.74 -19.68
C SER A 96 -18.37 -2.53 -19.72
N ASN A 97 -18.84 -1.79 -20.71
CA ASN A 97 -20.26 -1.65 -20.96
C ASN A 97 -20.80 -2.99 -21.47
N GLY A 98 -21.94 -3.36 -20.99
CA GLY A 98 -22.56 -4.60 -21.41
C GLY A 98 -22.14 -5.82 -20.63
N ASN A 99 -21.34 -5.64 -19.63
CA ASN A 99 -20.92 -6.72 -18.73
C ASN A 99 -21.59 -6.63 -17.40
#